data_b3d4be579e58cf82c9bba1059f9a3bbf
#
_entry.id   b3d4be579e58cf82c9bba1059f9a3bbf
#
_cell.length_a   1.000
_cell.length_b   1.000
_cell.length_c   1.000
_cell.angle_alpha   90.00
_cell.angle_beta   90.00
_cell.angle_gamma   90.00
#
_symmetry.space_group_name_H-M   'P 1'
#
loop_
_entity.id
_entity.type
_entity.pdbx_description
1 polymer ?
#
loop_
_entity_poly.entity_id
_entity_poly.type
_entity_poly.pdbx_seq_one_letter_code
_entity_poly.pdbx_strand_id
1 'polypeptide(L)'
;MMTGTPDTVTLVPINRIEILNSRDRNMKVFEEIVDNIRAIGLKKPITVAERPGEDGDPRYVLVCGEGRLNAFRILGETHIPALVVDVTDEDAFIMSLAENIARRGYRPLEILADIEVLRKRGYSAEIIIQKTGLSPKYVKDIVFLLDQGEERLIEGVQRGTIPLTTALEIARANENATEGDGQANLGDLLQEAYENGQLKGRQIIEAKRLIEKRLEHGPASPNRDQIKPPTSSYSLVRTYQREVERQRKMVLKAEHAHQRLLLVVQGLKKLFADEHFVNLLRAEGLDTLPKYLAERINTLGSLSTPDHPEPEGATL
;
A
#
# COMPACT_ATOMS: atom_id res chain seq x y z
N MET A 1 -17.38 -15.74 -28.40
CA MET A 1 -17.45 -14.98 -29.66
C MET A 1 -18.45 -13.86 -29.45
N MET A 2 -17.97 -12.64 -29.21
CA MET A 2 -18.85 -11.47 -29.12
C MET A 2 -19.17 -11.02 -30.54
N THR A 3 -20.40 -11.22 -30.97
CA THR A 3 -20.93 -10.64 -32.20
C THR A 3 -21.19 -9.17 -31.93
N GLY A 4 -20.17 -8.34 -32.15
CA GLY A 4 -20.30 -6.89 -32.02
C GLY A 4 -21.13 -6.35 -33.19
N THR A 5 -22.34 -5.89 -32.92
CA THR A 5 -22.99 -4.87 -33.74
C THR A 5 -22.09 -3.65 -33.77
N PRO A 6 -21.92 -2.97 -34.93
CA PRO A 6 -21.06 -1.80 -34.99
C PRO A 6 -21.58 -0.74 -34.00
N ASP A 7 -20.66 -0.19 -33.23
CA ASP A 7 -20.88 0.88 -32.24
C ASP A 7 -21.48 2.12 -32.94
N THR A 8 -22.79 2.16 -33.16
CA THR A 8 -23.49 3.26 -33.76
C THR A 8 -23.76 4.35 -32.74
N VAL A 9 -23.21 5.53 -32.94
CA VAL A 9 -23.50 6.69 -32.09
C VAL A 9 -24.89 7.21 -32.42
N THR A 10 -25.78 7.25 -31.44
CA THR A 10 -27.16 7.67 -31.54
C THR A 10 -27.41 8.92 -30.70
N LEU A 11 -28.31 9.81 -31.11
CA LEU A 11 -28.77 10.91 -30.25
C LEU A 11 -29.83 10.41 -29.30
N VAL A 12 -29.53 10.43 -28.02
CA VAL A 12 -30.40 9.93 -26.94
C VAL A 12 -30.99 11.11 -26.17
N PRO A 13 -32.32 11.11 -25.88
CA PRO A 13 -32.95 12.13 -25.05
C PRO A 13 -32.41 12.13 -23.63
N ILE A 14 -31.93 13.28 -23.14
CA ILE A 14 -31.26 13.38 -21.83
C ILE A 14 -32.21 13.09 -20.67
N ASN A 15 -33.49 13.41 -20.83
CA ASN A 15 -34.52 13.16 -19.81
C ASN A 15 -34.85 11.67 -19.63
N ARG A 16 -34.44 10.81 -20.57
CA ARG A 16 -34.63 9.35 -20.52
C ARG A 16 -33.39 8.58 -20.02
N ILE A 17 -32.35 9.32 -19.61
CA ILE A 17 -31.12 8.72 -19.10
C ILE A 17 -31.12 8.73 -17.58
N GLU A 18 -31.10 7.52 -17.01
CA GLU A 18 -30.98 7.26 -15.56
C GLU A 18 -29.51 7.03 -15.19
N ILE A 19 -29.10 7.55 -14.03
CA ILE A 19 -27.76 7.38 -13.46
C ILE A 19 -27.87 6.42 -12.29
N LEU A 20 -27.31 5.21 -12.41
CA LEU A 20 -27.34 4.20 -11.34
C LEU A 20 -26.38 4.51 -10.18
N ASN A 21 -25.30 5.19 -10.44
CA ASN A 21 -24.25 5.46 -9.47
C ASN A 21 -23.73 6.89 -9.64
N SER A 22 -24.43 7.84 -9.00
CA SER A 22 -24.01 9.24 -8.98
C SER A 22 -22.92 9.47 -7.95
N ARG A 23 -21.96 10.36 -8.26
CA ARG A 23 -20.79 10.63 -7.43
C ARG A 23 -20.61 12.10 -7.13
N ASP A 24 -20.04 12.37 -5.96
CA ASP A 24 -19.58 13.70 -5.59
C ASP A 24 -18.40 14.11 -6.47
N ARG A 25 -18.48 15.31 -7.04
CA ARG A 25 -17.44 15.83 -7.96
C ARG A 25 -16.85 17.11 -7.44
N ASN A 26 -15.58 17.30 -7.75
CA ASN A 26 -14.93 18.58 -7.58
C ASN A 26 -15.52 19.58 -8.57
N MET A 27 -16.20 20.61 -8.05
CA MET A 27 -16.90 21.62 -8.86
C MET A 27 -15.98 22.34 -9.86
N LYS A 28 -14.73 22.64 -9.48
CA LYS A 28 -13.78 23.31 -10.40
C LYS A 28 -13.47 22.48 -11.64
N VAL A 29 -13.20 21.17 -11.45
CA VAL A 29 -12.94 20.25 -12.57
C VAL A 29 -14.19 20.07 -13.44
N PHE A 30 -15.37 20.14 -12.82
CA PHE A 30 -16.62 20.03 -13.54
C PHE A 30 -16.89 21.29 -14.41
N GLU A 31 -16.65 22.49 -13.90
CA GLU A 31 -16.73 23.74 -14.65
C GLU A 31 -15.83 23.73 -15.88
N GLU A 32 -14.59 23.23 -15.76
CA GLU A 32 -13.67 23.05 -16.89
C GLU A 32 -14.25 22.12 -17.97
N ILE A 33 -14.96 21.06 -17.58
CA ILE A 33 -15.63 20.15 -18.53
C ILE A 33 -16.77 20.87 -19.26
N VAL A 34 -17.59 21.65 -18.54
CA VAL A 34 -18.70 22.41 -19.12
C VAL A 34 -18.18 23.42 -20.12
N ASP A 35 -17.15 24.19 -19.76
CA ASP A 35 -16.55 25.21 -20.63
C ASP A 35 -15.89 24.60 -21.87
N ASN A 36 -15.24 23.47 -21.70
CA ASN A 36 -14.64 22.74 -22.82
C ASN A 36 -15.70 22.24 -23.79
N ILE A 37 -16.80 21.64 -23.30
CA ILE A 37 -17.91 21.18 -24.15
C ILE A 37 -18.60 22.35 -24.83
N ARG A 38 -18.77 23.47 -24.14
CA ARG A 38 -19.34 24.70 -24.73
C ARG A 38 -18.48 25.23 -25.91
N ALA A 39 -17.14 25.19 -25.73
CA ALA A 39 -16.21 25.76 -26.72
C ALA A 39 -16.00 24.87 -27.94
N ILE A 40 -15.87 23.57 -27.78
CA ILE A 40 -15.43 22.66 -28.86
C ILE A 40 -16.38 21.47 -29.09
N GLY A 41 -17.53 21.41 -28.42
CA GLY A 41 -18.49 20.32 -28.51
C GLY A 41 -18.04 19.02 -27.81
N LEU A 42 -18.89 18.00 -27.89
CA LEU A 42 -18.62 16.68 -27.30
C LEU A 42 -17.69 15.85 -28.20
N LYS A 43 -16.47 15.62 -27.80
CA LYS A 43 -15.48 14.82 -28.53
C LYS A 43 -15.68 13.31 -28.45
N LYS A 44 -16.20 12.82 -27.33
CA LYS A 44 -16.48 11.39 -27.11
C LYS A 44 -17.92 11.22 -26.66
N PRO A 45 -18.72 10.35 -27.29
CA PRO A 45 -20.07 10.06 -26.85
C PRO A 45 -20.08 9.50 -25.43
N ILE A 46 -21.22 9.58 -24.74
CA ILE A 46 -21.45 8.82 -23.52
C ILE A 46 -21.76 7.37 -23.88
N THR A 47 -21.69 6.45 -22.91
CA THR A 47 -22.11 5.05 -23.10
C THR A 47 -23.34 4.79 -22.26
N VAL A 48 -24.39 4.25 -22.89
CA VAL A 48 -25.66 3.94 -22.23
C VAL A 48 -26.12 2.53 -22.60
N ALA A 49 -26.84 1.89 -21.71
CA ALA A 49 -27.53 0.62 -21.97
C ALA A 49 -29.03 0.89 -22.18
N GLU A 50 -29.61 0.37 -23.25
CA GLU A 50 -31.04 0.51 -23.54
C GLU A 50 -31.88 -0.42 -22.69
N ARG A 51 -33.05 0.05 -22.25
CA ARG A 51 -34.05 -0.69 -21.48
C ARG A 51 -35.46 -0.41 -21.99
N PRO A 52 -36.36 -1.37 -21.88
CA PRO A 52 -37.78 -1.11 -22.19
C PRO A 52 -38.33 -0.06 -21.24
N GLY A 53 -38.97 0.97 -21.77
CA GLY A 53 -39.68 1.98 -21.01
C GLY A 53 -41.14 1.59 -20.76
N GLU A 54 -41.75 2.15 -19.74
CA GLU A 54 -43.14 1.88 -19.35
C GLU A 54 -44.16 2.46 -20.38
N ASP A 55 -43.76 3.50 -21.06
CA ASP A 55 -44.55 4.21 -22.08
C ASP A 55 -44.37 3.69 -23.52
N GLY A 56 -43.65 2.58 -23.69
CA GLY A 56 -43.34 1.98 -25.00
C GLY A 56 -42.12 2.57 -25.70
N ASP A 57 -41.61 3.70 -25.21
CA ASP A 57 -40.36 4.30 -25.69
C ASP A 57 -39.16 3.83 -24.84
N PRO A 58 -37.95 3.66 -25.42
CA PRO A 58 -36.80 3.17 -24.67
C PRO A 58 -36.36 4.17 -23.59
N ARG A 59 -35.98 3.65 -22.41
CA ARG A 59 -35.19 4.35 -21.39
C ARG A 59 -33.74 3.87 -21.46
N TYR A 60 -32.84 4.66 -20.91
CA TYR A 60 -31.41 4.41 -20.99
C TYR A 60 -30.77 4.47 -19.60
N VAL A 61 -29.88 3.54 -19.34
CA VAL A 61 -29.07 3.52 -18.12
C VAL A 61 -27.66 3.98 -18.47
N LEU A 62 -27.18 5.00 -17.76
CA LEU A 62 -25.83 5.51 -18.00
C LEU A 62 -24.78 4.51 -17.53
N VAL A 63 -23.93 4.06 -18.45
CA VAL A 63 -22.77 3.23 -18.18
C VAL A 63 -21.54 4.10 -17.89
N CYS A 64 -21.22 5.03 -18.81
CA CYS A 64 -20.06 5.91 -18.71
C CYS A 64 -20.36 7.32 -19.20
N GLY A 65 -19.76 8.32 -18.53
CA GLY A 65 -19.80 9.71 -18.99
C GLY A 65 -20.72 10.66 -18.25
N GLU A 66 -21.00 10.41 -16.97
CA GLU A 66 -21.85 11.25 -16.12
C GLU A 66 -21.47 12.74 -16.17
N GLY A 67 -20.17 13.11 -16.17
CA GLY A 67 -19.76 14.51 -16.27
C GLY A 67 -20.17 15.17 -17.58
N ARG A 68 -20.11 14.42 -18.68
CA ARG A 68 -20.56 14.89 -20.01
C ARG A 68 -22.09 15.05 -20.05
N LEU A 69 -22.81 14.08 -19.49
CA LEU A 69 -24.25 14.15 -19.37
C LEU A 69 -24.70 15.36 -18.53
N ASN A 70 -24.10 15.57 -17.37
CA ASN A 70 -24.44 16.69 -16.49
C ASN A 70 -24.04 18.05 -17.13
N ALA A 71 -22.94 18.11 -17.88
CA ALA A 71 -22.58 19.30 -18.63
C ALA A 71 -23.62 19.64 -19.70
N PHE A 72 -24.13 18.65 -20.46
CA PHE A 72 -25.21 18.84 -21.42
C PHE A 72 -26.50 19.32 -20.76
N ARG A 73 -26.84 18.80 -19.58
CA ARG A 73 -27.98 19.29 -18.77
C ARG A 73 -27.84 20.78 -18.41
N ILE A 74 -26.66 21.21 -17.96
CA ILE A 74 -26.39 22.62 -17.64
C ILE A 74 -26.40 23.50 -18.87
N LEU A 75 -25.94 23.00 -20.01
CA LEU A 75 -25.96 23.73 -21.26
C LEU A 75 -27.38 23.84 -21.89
N GLY A 76 -28.40 23.19 -21.31
CA GLY A 76 -29.77 23.21 -21.77
C GLY A 76 -30.04 22.36 -23.03
N GLU A 77 -29.13 21.41 -23.31
CA GLU A 77 -29.30 20.50 -24.44
C GLU A 77 -30.39 19.46 -24.16
N THR A 78 -31.12 19.03 -25.15
CA THR A 78 -32.20 18.04 -25.03
C THR A 78 -31.76 16.62 -25.36
N HIS A 79 -30.73 16.49 -26.21
CA HIS A 79 -30.20 15.20 -26.64
C HIS A 79 -28.68 15.19 -26.52
N ILE A 80 -28.14 14.00 -26.35
CA ILE A 80 -26.69 13.79 -26.23
C ILE A 80 -26.24 12.63 -27.11
N PRO A 81 -25.11 12.76 -27.86
CA PRO A 81 -24.50 11.64 -28.55
C PRO A 81 -24.12 10.53 -27.60
N ALA A 82 -24.66 9.34 -27.83
CA ALA A 82 -24.43 8.17 -26.96
C ALA A 82 -24.12 6.92 -27.79
N LEU A 83 -23.26 6.08 -27.25
CA LEU A 83 -23.03 4.73 -27.70
C LEU A 83 -23.99 3.83 -26.94
N VAL A 84 -24.90 3.17 -27.65
CA VAL A 84 -25.86 2.26 -27.03
C VAL A 84 -25.26 0.84 -27.02
N VAL A 85 -25.16 0.26 -25.83
CA VAL A 85 -24.63 -1.10 -25.62
C VAL A 85 -25.74 -2.01 -25.07
N ASP A 86 -25.73 -3.26 -25.54
CA ASP A 86 -26.64 -4.28 -25.06
C ASP A 86 -25.94 -5.08 -23.94
N VAL A 87 -26.13 -4.64 -22.72
CA VAL A 87 -25.54 -5.25 -21.53
C VAL A 87 -26.57 -5.29 -20.39
N THR A 88 -26.41 -6.24 -19.47
CA THR A 88 -27.25 -6.31 -18.26
C THR A 88 -26.99 -5.14 -17.33
N ASP A 89 -27.88 -4.86 -16.36
CA ASP A 89 -27.66 -3.79 -15.37
C ASP A 89 -26.40 -4.06 -14.53
N GLU A 90 -26.11 -5.33 -14.27
CA GLU A 90 -24.90 -5.76 -13.58
C GLU A 90 -23.65 -5.46 -14.38
N ASP A 91 -23.64 -5.80 -15.66
CA ASP A 91 -22.50 -5.51 -16.54
C ASP A 91 -22.34 -3.99 -16.77
N ALA A 92 -23.43 -3.26 -16.92
CA ALA A 92 -23.42 -1.79 -17.02
C ALA A 92 -22.79 -1.15 -15.77
N PHE A 93 -23.18 -1.63 -14.59
CA PHE A 93 -22.60 -1.18 -13.32
C PHE A 93 -21.10 -1.48 -13.22
N ILE A 94 -20.70 -2.71 -13.57
CA ILE A 94 -19.28 -3.12 -13.55
C ILE A 94 -18.47 -2.34 -14.58
N MET A 95 -18.99 -2.11 -15.78
CA MET A 95 -18.32 -1.29 -16.79
C MET A 95 -18.12 0.13 -16.32
N SER A 96 -19.13 0.73 -15.67
CA SER A 96 -19.02 2.05 -15.04
C SER A 96 -17.92 2.11 -14.00
N LEU A 97 -17.81 1.06 -13.19
CA LEU A 97 -16.78 0.92 -12.16
C LEU A 97 -15.38 0.75 -12.76
N ALA A 98 -15.24 -0.14 -13.74
CA ALA A 98 -13.98 -0.40 -14.43
C ALA A 98 -13.43 0.84 -15.16
N GLU A 99 -14.31 1.63 -15.82
CA GLU A 99 -13.91 2.91 -16.43
C GLU A 99 -13.34 3.88 -15.39
N ASN A 100 -13.99 3.98 -14.24
CA ASN A 100 -13.55 4.85 -13.17
C ASN A 100 -12.19 4.42 -12.61
N ILE A 101 -12.01 3.13 -12.40
CA ILE A 101 -10.76 2.53 -11.93
C ILE A 101 -9.61 2.77 -12.93
N ALA A 102 -9.89 2.71 -14.23
CA ALA A 102 -8.89 2.96 -15.28
C ALA A 102 -8.47 4.44 -15.40
N ARG A 103 -9.22 5.36 -14.79
CA ARG A 103 -8.86 6.78 -14.79
C ARG A 103 -7.60 7.03 -13.95
N ARG A 104 -6.64 7.77 -14.54
CA ARG A 104 -5.43 8.21 -13.84
C ARG A 104 -5.82 9.12 -12.65
N GLY A 105 -5.39 8.74 -11.43
CA GLY A 105 -5.64 9.51 -10.22
C GLY A 105 -6.73 8.96 -9.29
N TYR A 106 -7.16 7.74 -9.51
CA TYR A 106 -8.15 7.08 -8.66
C TYR A 106 -7.64 6.95 -7.21
N ARG A 107 -8.43 7.42 -6.27
CA ARG A 107 -8.05 7.40 -4.85
C ARG A 107 -8.30 6.01 -4.26
N PRO A 108 -7.37 5.47 -3.43
CA PRO A 108 -7.53 4.15 -2.81
C PRO A 108 -8.87 3.98 -2.06
N LEU A 109 -9.41 5.06 -1.49
CA LEU A 109 -10.67 5.08 -0.78
C LEU A 109 -11.89 4.82 -1.69
N GLU A 110 -11.85 5.36 -2.90
CA GLU A 110 -12.91 5.17 -3.88
C GLU A 110 -12.93 3.72 -4.37
N ILE A 111 -11.75 3.11 -4.59
CA ILE A 111 -11.63 1.69 -4.95
C ILE A 111 -12.17 0.79 -3.82
N LEU A 112 -11.84 1.11 -2.56
CA LEU A 112 -12.35 0.36 -1.41
C LEU A 112 -13.88 0.35 -1.41
N ALA A 113 -14.52 1.52 -1.55
CA ALA A 113 -15.97 1.65 -1.58
C ALA A 113 -16.60 0.89 -2.76
N ASP A 114 -15.99 0.97 -3.94
CA ASP A 114 -16.48 0.30 -5.13
C ASP A 114 -16.37 -1.24 -5.01
N ILE A 115 -15.27 -1.76 -4.46
CA ILE A 115 -15.10 -3.20 -4.20
C ILE A 115 -16.07 -3.66 -3.11
N GLU A 116 -16.32 -2.85 -2.07
CA GLU A 116 -17.30 -3.14 -1.03
C GLU A 116 -18.71 -3.32 -1.61
N VAL A 117 -19.12 -2.44 -2.53
CA VAL A 117 -20.42 -2.56 -3.23
C VAL A 117 -20.48 -3.84 -4.04
N LEU A 118 -19.41 -4.22 -4.76
CA LEU A 118 -19.37 -5.47 -5.51
C LEU A 118 -19.44 -6.70 -4.58
N ARG A 119 -18.75 -6.67 -3.45
CA ARG A 119 -18.80 -7.75 -2.44
C ARG A 119 -20.21 -7.90 -1.84
N LYS A 120 -20.87 -6.80 -1.49
CA LYS A 120 -22.27 -6.81 -0.99
C LYS A 120 -23.25 -7.37 -2.00
N ARG A 121 -22.96 -7.27 -3.30
CA ARG A 121 -23.72 -7.90 -4.40
C ARG A 121 -23.36 -9.37 -4.64
N GLY A 122 -22.42 -9.95 -3.88
CA GLY A 122 -22.05 -11.36 -3.95
C GLY A 122 -20.93 -11.70 -4.95
N TYR A 123 -20.24 -10.73 -5.53
CA TYR A 123 -19.12 -11.00 -6.44
C TYR A 123 -17.91 -11.54 -5.68
N SER A 124 -17.30 -12.61 -6.20
CA SER A 124 -16.04 -13.13 -5.68
C SER A 124 -14.85 -12.23 -6.07
N ALA A 125 -13.74 -12.36 -5.34
CA ALA A 125 -12.53 -11.63 -5.66
C ALA A 125 -12.03 -11.89 -7.09
N GLU A 126 -12.16 -13.14 -7.58
CA GLU A 126 -11.74 -13.54 -8.92
C GLU A 126 -12.57 -12.84 -10.00
N ILE A 127 -13.90 -12.76 -9.82
CA ILE A 127 -14.80 -12.06 -10.73
C ILE A 127 -14.48 -10.56 -10.75
N ILE A 128 -14.24 -9.97 -9.58
CA ILE A 128 -13.85 -8.56 -9.47
C ILE A 128 -12.54 -8.29 -10.22
N ILE A 129 -11.52 -9.13 -10.05
CA ILE A 129 -10.22 -9.03 -10.75
C ILE A 129 -10.44 -9.09 -12.26
N GLN A 130 -11.18 -10.10 -12.73
CA GLN A 130 -11.41 -10.31 -14.16
C GLN A 130 -12.16 -9.15 -14.82
N LYS A 131 -13.18 -8.61 -14.14
CA LYS A 131 -14.04 -7.56 -14.69
C LYS A 131 -13.46 -6.15 -14.57
N THR A 132 -12.65 -5.86 -13.53
CA THR A 132 -12.09 -4.53 -13.29
C THR A 132 -10.68 -4.34 -13.84
N GLY A 133 -9.94 -5.43 -14.10
CA GLY A 133 -8.55 -5.38 -14.53
C GLY A 133 -7.58 -4.89 -13.44
N LEU A 134 -8.02 -4.77 -12.19
CA LEU A 134 -7.17 -4.44 -11.06
C LEU A 134 -6.17 -5.56 -10.76
N SER A 135 -5.04 -5.20 -10.13
CA SER A 135 -4.06 -6.20 -9.75
C SER A 135 -4.67 -7.22 -8.77
N PRO A 136 -4.43 -8.54 -8.97
CA PRO A 136 -4.99 -9.58 -8.11
C PRO A 136 -4.65 -9.39 -6.64
N LYS A 137 -3.41 -8.97 -6.35
CA LYS A 137 -2.96 -8.71 -4.99
C LYS A 137 -3.77 -7.57 -4.34
N TYR A 138 -3.98 -6.49 -5.07
CA TYR A 138 -4.67 -5.31 -4.54
C TYR A 138 -6.15 -5.61 -4.23
N VAL A 139 -6.84 -6.33 -5.12
CA VAL A 139 -8.24 -6.75 -4.88
C VAL A 139 -8.33 -7.71 -3.70
N LYS A 140 -7.46 -8.72 -3.62
CA LYS A 140 -7.43 -9.67 -2.50
C LYS A 140 -7.14 -8.98 -1.18
N ASP A 141 -6.22 -8.01 -1.15
CA ASP A 141 -5.92 -7.23 0.05
C ASP A 141 -7.14 -6.42 0.52
N ILE A 142 -7.88 -5.79 -0.39
CA ILE A 142 -9.10 -5.05 -0.04
C ILE A 142 -10.21 -6.00 0.41
N VAL A 143 -10.44 -7.10 -0.31
CA VAL A 143 -11.45 -8.10 0.08
C VAL A 143 -11.13 -8.68 1.46
N PHE A 144 -9.87 -9.00 1.72
CA PHE A 144 -9.42 -9.43 3.03
C PHE A 144 -9.74 -8.40 4.12
N LEU A 145 -9.45 -7.11 3.88
CA LEU A 145 -9.78 -6.04 4.83
C LEU A 145 -11.29 -5.94 5.09
N LEU A 146 -12.11 -6.10 4.04
CA LEU A 146 -13.56 -6.03 4.15
C LEU A 146 -14.16 -7.25 4.86
N ASP A 147 -13.58 -8.44 4.66
CA ASP A 147 -14.10 -9.70 5.21
C ASP A 147 -13.59 -9.96 6.65
N GLN A 148 -12.37 -9.53 6.97
CA GLN A 148 -11.68 -9.79 8.25
C GLN A 148 -11.39 -8.52 9.06
N GLY A 149 -11.53 -7.34 8.46
CA GLY A 149 -11.29 -6.08 9.14
C GLY A 149 -12.42 -5.73 10.11
N GLU A 150 -12.05 -5.17 11.26
CA GLU A 150 -13.04 -4.60 12.15
C GLU A 150 -13.69 -3.37 11.52
N GLU A 151 -14.99 -3.17 11.79
CA GLU A 151 -15.77 -2.04 11.26
C GLU A 151 -15.09 -0.70 11.54
N ARG A 152 -14.54 -0.52 12.74
CA ARG A 152 -13.78 0.67 13.14
C ARG A 152 -12.54 0.92 12.27
N LEU A 153 -11.84 -0.15 11.87
CA LEU A 153 -10.66 -0.07 11.01
C LEU A 153 -11.04 0.32 9.58
N ILE A 154 -12.12 -0.26 9.06
CA ILE A 154 -12.69 0.07 7.75
C ILE A 154 -13.15 1.52 7.71
N GLU A 155 -13.87 1.99 8.73
CA GLU A 155 -14.26 3.40 8.86
C GLU A 155 -13.06 4.34 8.93
N GLY A 156 -12.00 3.97 9.64
CA GLY A 156 -10.74 4.73 9.70
C GLY A 156 -10.11 4.92 8.32
N VAL A 157 -10.15 3.87 7.50
CA VAL A 157 -9.69 3.94 6.10
C VAL A 157 -10.63 4.82 5.27
N GLN A 158 -11.95 4.62 5.37
CA GLN A 158 -12.94 5.40 4.61
C GLN A 158 -12.89 6.91 4.93
N ARG A 159 -12.63 7.26 6.17
CA ARG A 159 -12.42 8.67 6.61
C ARG A 159 -11.03 9.22 6.22
N GLY A 160 -10.12 8.38 5.71
CA GLY A 160 -8.76 8.77 5.37
C GLY A 160 -7.84 9.01 6.58
N THR A 161 -8.26 8.61 7.79
CA THR A 161 -7.46 8.73 9.02
C THR A 161 -6.41 7.65 9.12
N ILE A 162 -6.67 6.45 8.58
CA ILE A 162 -5.77 5.31 8.56
C ILE A 162 -5.44 4.98 7.10
N PRO A 163 -4.16 4.97 6.67
CA PRO A 163 -3.78 4.50 5.34
C PRO A 163 -4.17 3.04 5.12
N LEU A 164 -4.64 2.68 3.92
CA LEU A 164 -5.05 1.32 3.56
C LEU A 164 -3.96 0.27 3.90
N THR A 165 -2.69 0.58 3.61
CA THR A 165 -1.57 -0.32 3.93
C THR A 165 -1.41 -0.58 5.42
N THR A 166 -1.63 0.44 6.25
CA THR A 166 -1.58 0.31 7.72
C THR A 166 -2.76 -0.52 8.23
N ALA A 167 -3.95 -0.27 7.71
CA ALA A 167 -5.15 -1.03 8.05
C ALA A 167 -5.00 -2.53 7.72
N LEU A 168 -4.45 -2.85 6.55
CA LEU A 168 -4.16 -4.23 6.15
C LEU A 168 -3.18 -4.93 7.11
N GLU A 169 -2.14 -4.24 7.55
CA GLU A 169 -1.17 -4.83 8.50
C GLU A 169 -1.77 -5.05 9.88
N ILE A 170 -2.67 -4.17 10.32
CA ILE A 170 -3.43 -4.34 11.58
C ILE A 170 -4.39 -5.53 11.45
N ALA A 171 -5.19 -5.60 10.38
CA ALA A 171 -6.12 -6.71 10.14
C ALA A 171 -5.41 -8.08 10.10
N ARG A 172 -4.24 -8.16 9.44
CA ARG A 172 -3.42 -9.38 9.42
C ARG A 172 -2.81 -9.74 10.79
N ALA A 173 -2.64 -8.76 11.67
CA ALA A 173 -2.18 -9.05 13.04
C ALA A 173 -3.29 -9.70 13.87
N ASN A 174 -4.56 -9.38 13.57
CA ASN A 174 -5.72 -10.00 14.22
C ASN A 174 -5.94 -11.44 13.75
N GLU A 175 -5.71 -11.75 12.48
CA GLU A 175 -5.85 -13.11 11.94
C GLU A 175 -4.87 -14.11 12.60
N ASN A 176 -3.65 -13.67 12.91
CA ASN A 176 -2.62 -14.51 13.53
C ASN A 176 -2.82 -14.71 15.04
N ALA A 177 -3.77 -14.01 15.65
CA ALA A 177 -4.10 -14.19 17.06
C ALA A 177 -4.96 -15.45 17.22
N THR A 178 -4.38 -16.51 17.75
CA THR A 178 -5.12 -17.70 18.16
C THR A 178 -6.20 -17.32 19.18
N GLU A 179 -7.45 -17.66 18.88
CA GLU A 179 -8.57 -17.58 19.82
C GLU A 179 -8.25 -18.40 21.06
N GLY A 180 -7.77 -17.79 22.08
CA GLY A 180 -7.49 -18.46 23.37
C GLY A 180 -6.83 -17.50 24.35
N ASP A 181 -7.57 -17.22 25.40
CA ASP A 181 -7.02 -16.68 26.65
C ASP A 181 -7.02 -15.15 26.83
N GLY A 182 -8.18 -14.50 26.80
CA GLY A 182 -8.37 -13.18 27.48
C GLY A 182 -7.30 -12.08 27.26
N GLN A 183 -6.37 -12.29 26.34
CA GLN A 183 -5.31 -11.36 26.01
C GLN A 183 -5.80 -10.42 24.91
N ALA A 184 -5.54 -9.14 25.10
CA ALA A 184 -5.85 -8.12 24.10
C ALA A 184 -5.20 -8.50 22.75
N ASN A 185 -6.01 -8.50 21.69
CA ASN A 185 -5.57 -8.85 20.37
C ASN A 185 -4.46 -7.89 19.89
N LEU A 186 -3.38 -8.40 19.29
CA LEU A 186 -2.25 -7.58 18.85
C LEU A 186 -2.69 -6.46 17.90
N GLY A 187 -3.64 -6.73 17.01
CA GLY A 187 -4.15 -5.73 16.08
C GLY A 187 -4.89 -4.60 16.80
N ASP A 188 -5.70 -4.91 17.80
CA ASP A 188 -6.42 -3.89 18.59
C ASP A 188 -5.44 -2.95 19.31
N LEU A 189 -4.38 -3.52 19.88
CA LEU A 189 -3.33 -2.74 20.53
C LEU A 189 -2.55 -1.86 19.56
N LEU A 190 -2.30 -2.35 18.33
CA LEU A 190 -1.66 -1.59 17.26
C LEU A 190 -2.58 -0.47 16.77
N GLN A 191 -3.88 -0.73 16.61
CA GLN A 191 -4.86 0.25 16.21
C GLN A 191 -4.98 1.36 17.26
N GLU A 192 -5.12 1.01 18.53
CA GLU A 192 -5.16 1.96 19.64
C GLU A 192 -3.90 2.83 19.70
N ALA A 193 -2.70 2.22 19.53
CA ALA A 193 -1.44 2.94 19.47
C ALA A 193 -1.36 3.92 18.28
N TYR A 194 -1.96 3.55 17.15
CA TYR A 194 -2.04 4.43 15.97
C TYR A 194 -3.00 5.60 16.20
N GLU A 195 -4.22 5.33 16.69
CA GLU A 195 -5.24 6.35 16.95
C GLU A 195 -4.78 7.36 18.00
N ASN A 196 -4.07 6.89 19.03
CA ASN A 196 -3.45 7.75 20.05
C ASN A 196 -2.19 8.49 19.54
N GLY A 197 -1.79 8.31 18.28
CA GLY A 197 -0.61 8.95 17.68
C GLY A 197 0.74 8.48 18.24
N GLN A 198 0.75 7.39 19.01
CA GLN A 198 1.96 6.83 19.65
C GLN A 198 2.86 6.12 18.63
N LEU A 199 2.26 5.50 17.60
CA LEU A 199 2.94 4.89 16.47
C LEU A 199 2.40 5.43 15.16
N LYS A 200 3.27 5.62 14.17
CA LYS A 200 2.91 6.06 12.81
C LYS A 200 3.06 4.89 11.83
N GLY A 201 2.42 4.96 10.67
CA GLY A 201 2.28 3.90 9.68
C GLY A 201 3.44 2.88 9.60
N ARG A 202 4.67 3.32 9.27
CA ARG A 202 5.83 2.41 9.20
C ARG A 202 6.19 1.77 10.54
N GLN A 203 6.03 2.49 11.63
CA GLN A 203 6.33 2.00 12.98
C GLN A 203 5.35 0.89 13.41
N ILE A 204 4.11 0.91 12.92
CA ILE A 204 3.13 -0.17 13.13
C ILE A 204 3.67 -1.49 12.55
N ILE A 205 4.16 -1.45 11.29
CA ILE A 205 4.71 -2.62 10.61
C ILE A 205 5.93 -3.16 11.35
N GLU A 206 6.82 -2.26 11.79
CA GLU A 206 8.02 -2.62 12.53
C GLU A 206 7.69 -3.20 13.92
N ALA A 207 6.74 -2.59 14.65
CA ALA A 207 6.28 -3.06 15.95
C ALA A 207 5.62 -4.45 15.85
N LYS A 208 4.74 -4.65 14.86
CA LYS A 208 4.12 -5.94 14.57
C LYS A 208 5.18 -7.02 14.38
N ARG A 209 6.09 -6.84 13.41
CA ARG A 209 7.16 -7.81 13.10
C ARG A 209 8.03 -8.14 14.32
N LEU A 210 8.31 -7.13 15.12
CA LEU A 210 9.13 -7.31 16.31
C LEU A 210 8.43 -8.16 17.36
N ILE A 211 7.14 -7.95 17.57
CA ILE A 211 6.35 -8.70 18.55
C ILE A 211 6.11 -10.13 18.06
N GLU A 212 5.72 -10.33 16.80
CA GLU A 212 5.55 -11.64 16.17
C GLU A 212 6.85 -12.45 16.28
N LYS A 213 7.98 -11.88 15.90
CA LYS A 213 9.30 -12.53 16.01
C LYS A 213 9.64 -12.94 17.46
N ARG A 214 9.21 -12.15 18.45
CA ARG A 214 9.41 -12.49 19.86
C ARG A 214 8.51 -13.61 20.33
N LEU A 215 7.28 -13.66 19.84
CA LEU A 215 6.34 -14.74 20.16
C LEU A 215 6.78 -16.06 19.53
N GLU A 216 7.28 -16.05 18.29
CA GLU A 216 7.73 -17.25 17.58
C GLU A 216 9.04 -17.82 18.12
N HIS A 217 10.03 -16.98 18.46
CA HIS A 217 11.38 -17.46 18.76
C HIS A 217 11.65 -17.67 20.26
N GLY A 218 10.70 -17.34 21.14
CA GLY A 218 10.88 -17.45 22.58
C GLY A 218 12.08 -16.64 23.11
N PRO A 219 12.41 -16.73 24.38
CA PRO A 219 13.55 -16.05 24.94
C PRO A 219 14.86 -16.75 24.55
N ALA A 220 15.67 -16.09 23.71
CA ALA A 220 16.98 -16.59 23.25
C ALA A 220 18.07 -16.65 24.36
N SER A 221 17.73 -16.44 25.61
CA SER A 221 18.68 -16.45 26.74
C SER A 221 17.99 -16.92 28.04
N PRO A 222 18.62 -17.82 28.79
CA PRO A 222 18.06 -18.39 30.02
C PRO A 222 17.82 -17.38 31.17
N ASN A 223 18.25 -16.15 31.02
CA ASN A 223 18.12 -15.09 32.03
C ASN A 223 17.19 -13.95 31.60
N ARG A 224 16.27 -14.20 30.64
CA ARG A 224 15.26 -13.24 30.25
C ARG A 224 13.96 -13.57 30.94
N ASP A 225 13.47 -12.60 31.69
CA ASP A 225 12.10 -12.55 32.16
C ASP A 225 11.17 -13.04 31.04
N GLN A 226 10.30 -14.01 31.37
CA GLN A 226 9.27 -14.48 30.43
C GLN A 226 8.57 -13.25 29.85
N ILE A 227 8.82 -12.94 28.57
CA ILE A 227 8.26 -11.78 27.94
C ILE A 227 6.79 -12.10 27.74
N LYS A 228 5.97 -11.64 28.67
CA LYS A 228 4.52 -11.68 28.52
C LYS A 228 4.14 -10.86 27.29
N PRO A 229 3.19 -11.34 26.50
CA PRO A 229 2.66 -10.55 25.39
C PRO A 229 2.16 -9.19 25.93
N PRO A 230 2.23 -8.13 25.13
CA PRO A 230 1.78 -6.82 25.56
C PRO A 230 0.27 -6.88 25.87
N THR A 231 -0.12 -6.40 27.05
CA THR A 231 -1.51 -6.38 27.52
C THR A 231 -2.20 -5.02 27.29
N SER A 232 -1.45 -4.02 26.82
CA SER A 232 -1.96 -2.68 26.50
C SER A 232 -1.14 -2.03 25.40
N SER A 233 -1.72 -1.07 24.69
CA SER A 233 -1.05 -0.26 23.65
C SER A 233 0.19 0.43 24.23
N TYR A 234 0.13 0.96 25.45
CA TYR A 234 1.29 1.55 26.13
C TYR A 234 2.43 0.54 26.35
N SER A 235 2.11 -0.68 26.82
CA SER A 235 3.13 -1.73 27.02
C SER A 235 3.76 -2.17 25.69
N LEU A 236 2.98 -2.23 24.63
CA LEU A 236 3.42 -2.51 23.26
C LEU A 236 4.39 -1.44 22.77
N VAL A 237 4.02 -0.17 22.83
CA VAL A 237 4.85 0.96 22.41
C VAL A 237 6.15 1.02 23.21
N ARG A 238 6.09 0.86 24.53
CA ARG A 238 7.29 0.83 25.38
C ARG A 238 8.23 -0.32 25.02
N THR A 239 7.67 -1.48 24.69
CA THR A 239 8.46 -2.66 24.28
C THR A 239 9.16 -2.40 22.94
N TYR A 240 8.44 -1.83 21.98
CA TYR A 240 8.99 -1.44 20.68
C TYR A 240 10.10 -0.39 20.83
N GLN A 241 9.86 0.69 21.58
CA GLN A 241 10.86 1.75 21.79
C GLN A 241 12.13 1.21 22.45
N ARG A 242 12.00 0.35 23.48
CA ARG A 242 13.15 -0.26 24.15
C ARG A 242 13.99 -1.11 23.18
N GLU A 243 13.35 -1.83 22.27
CA GLU A 243 14.08 -2.64 21.32
C GLU A 243 14.77 -1.79 20.23
N VAL A 244 14.11 -0.74 19.74
CA VAL A 244 14.71 0.23 18.81
C VAL A 244 15.95 0.88 19.44
N GLU A 245 15.87 1.30 20.71
CA GLU A 245 17.03 1.85 21.44
C GLU A 245 18.16 0.83 21.59
N ARG A 246 17.80 -0.42 21.90
CA ARG A 246 18.76 -1.51 21.99
C ARG A 246 19.50 -1.74 20.67
N GLN A 247 18.76 -1.81 19.55
CA GLN A 247 19.35 -1.95 18.21
C GLN A 247 20.26 -0.78 17.87
N ARG A 248 19.83 0.45 18.14
CA ARG A 248 20.68 1.65 17.95
C ARG A 248 21.99 1.56 18.76
N LYS A 249 21.90 1.19 20.02
CA LYS A 249 23.11 1.01 20.85
C LYS A 249 24.02 -0.10 20.33
N MET A 250 23.46 -1.18 19.76
CA MET A 250 24.26 -2.24 19.13
C MET A 250 24.95 -1.79 17.87
N VAL A 251 24.27 -1.03 17.00
CA VAL A 251 24.85 -0.44 15.79
C VAL A 251 25.99 0.50 16.15
N LEU A 252 25.77 1.44 17.08
CA LEU A 252 26.83 2.34 17.54
C LEU A 252 28.05 1.60 18.13
N LYS A 253 27.82 0.56 18.92
CA LYS A 253 28.92 -0.29 19.43
C LYS A 253 29.68 -0.99 18.31
N ALA A 254 28.97 -1.49 17.30
CA ALA A 254 29.59 -2.14 16.15
C ALA A 254 30.40 -1.14 15.32
N GLU A 255 29.90 0.07 15.10
CA GLU A 255 30.61 1.15 14.41
C GLU A 255 31.89 1.56 15.17
N HIS A 256 31.80 1.77 16.49
CA HIS A 256 32.96 2.08 17.29
C HIS A 256 34.00 0.94 17.28
N ALA A 257 33.54 -0.32 17.38
CA ALA A 257 34.45 -1.46 17.29
C ALA A 257 35.13 -1.54 15.91
N HIS A 258 34.36 -1.28 14.84
CA HIS A 258 34.88 -1.25 13.48
C HIS A 258 35.93 -0.13 13.28
N GLN A 259 35.66 1.09 13.77
CA GLN A 259 36.61 2.20 13.69
C GLN A 259 37.90 1.90 14.45
N ARG A 260 37.81 1.33 15.68
CA ARG A 260 38.98 0.90 16.44
C ARG A 260 39.78 -0.17 15.70
N LEU A 261 39.10 -1.15 15.11
CA LEU A 261 39.75 -2.18 14.31
C LEU A 261 40.51 -1.60 13.11
N LEU A 262 39.90 -0.64 12.37
CA LEU A 262 40.54 0.02 11.26
C LEU A 262 41.81 0.78 11.69
N LEU A 263 41.74 1.48 12.83
CA LEU A 263 42.88 2.21 13.38
C LEU A 263 44.02 1.26 13.76
N VAL A 264 43.72 0.12 14.40
CA VAL A 264 44.70 -0.92 14.73
C VAL A 264 45.31 -1.52 13.45
N VAL A 265 44.50 -1.86 12.46
CA VAL A 265 44.97 -2.42 11.17
C VAL A 265 45.87 -1.43 10.46
N GLN A 266 45.48 -0.12 10.40
CA GLN A 266 46.33 0.91 9.77
C GLN A 266 47.66 1.11 10.54
N GLY A 267 47.62 1.10 11.86
CA GLY A 267 48.81 1.20 12.71
C GLY A 267 49.75 0.02 12.48
N LEU A 268 49.21 -1.19 12.51
CA LEU A 268 49.99 -2.41 12.22
C LEU A 268 50.56 -2.40 10.81
N LYS A 269 49.78 -1.97 9.80
CA LYS A 269 50.25 -1.88 8.40
C LYS A 269 51.47 -0.95 8.28
N LYS A 270 51.47 0.21 8.96
CA LYS A 270 52.61 1.12 9.00
C LYS A 270 53.83 0.51 9.68
N LEU A 271 53.62 -0.19 10.80
CA LEU A 271 54.70 -0.84 11.55
C LEU A 271 55.31 -2.00 10.75
N PHE A 272 54.51 -2.82 10.08
CA PHE A 272 54.96 -3.92 9.25
C PHE A 272 55.61 -3.45 7.92
N ALA A 273 55.45 -2.20 7.52
CA ALA A 273 56.14 -1.59 6.41
C ALA A 273 57.59 -1.17 6.77
N ASP A 274 57.95 -1.13 8.06
CA ASP A 274 59.28 -0.82 8.55
C ASP A 274 60.10 -2.12 8.69
N GLU A 275 61.15 -2.27 7.89
CA GLU A 275 61.98 -3.47 7.89
C GLU A 275 62.74 -3.65 9.22
N HIS A 276 63.15 -2.57 9.88
CA HIS A 276 63.81 -2.65 11.20
C HIS A 276 62.88 -3.21 12.26
N PHE A 277 61.60 -2.79 12.26
CA PHE A 277 60.60 -3.28 13.16
C PHE A 277 60.28 -4.78 12.91
N VAL A 278 60.15 -5.19 11.65
CA VAL A 278 59.93 -6.60 11.26
C VAL A 278 61.10 -7.49 11.69
N ASN A 279 62.35 -7.03 11.51
CA ASN A 279 63.53 -7.78 11.93
C ASN A 279 63.60 -7.91 13.46
N LEU A 280 63.21 -6.87 14.20
CA LEU A 280 63.12 -6.95 15.66
C LEU A 280 62.07 -7.99 16.11
N LEU A 281 60.90 -7.97 15.50
CA LEU A 281 59.83 -8.94 15.82
C LEU A 281 60.26 -10.39 15.54
N ARG A 282 61.00 -10.62 14.44
CA ARG A 282 61.57 -11.95 14.10
C ARG A 282 62.61 -12.41 15.13
N ALA A 283 63.46 -11.48 15.59
CA ALA A 283 64.46 -11.79 16.60
C ALA A 283 63.83 -12.20 17.95
N GLU A 284 62.68 -11.62 18.29
CA GLU A 284 61.93 -11.92 19.47
C GLU A 284 60.85 -13.04 19.33
N GLY A 285 60.76 -13.64 18.11
CA GLY A 285 59.77 -14.71 17.83
C GLY A 285 58.31 -14.24 17.87
N LEU A 286 58.07 -12.94 17.65
CA LEU A 286 56.73 -12.29 17.73
C LEU A 286 56.23 -11.90 16.30
N ASP A 287 56.75 -12.51 15.26
CA ASP A 287 56.42 -12.19 13.86
C ASP A 287 55.08 -12.80 13.38
N THR A 288 54.39 -13.54 14.23
CA THR A 288 53.11 -14.18 13.88
C THR A 288 51.91 -13.31 14.26
N LEU A 289 51.13 -12.94 13.25
CA LEU A 289 49.85 -12.25 13.43
C LEU A 289 48.68 -13.24 13.48
N PRO A 290 47.65 -13.00 14.29
CA PRO A 290 46.39 -13.75 14.20
C PRO A 290 45.86 -13.70 12.77
N LYS A 291 45.43 -14.85 12.24
CA LYS A 291 44.99 -15.04 10.84
C LYS A 291 44.04 -13.95 10.36
N TYR A 292 43.09 -13.58 11.19
CA TYR A 292 42.11 -12.53 10.89
C TYR A 292 42.71 -11.11 10.69
N LEU A 293 43.75 -10.77 11.44
CA LEU A 293 44.45 -9.48 11.27
C LEU A 293 45.37 -9.52 10.05
N ALA A 294 46.07 -10.64 9.81
CA ALA A 294 46.92 -10.84 8.66
C ALA A 294 46.14 -10.70 7.34
N GLU A 295 44.97 -11.35 7.26
CA GLU A 295 44.09 -11.23 6.08
C GLU A 295 43.65 -9.80 5.83
N ARG A 296 43.27 -9.05 6.88
CA ARG A 296 42.85 -7.66 6.73
C ARG A 296 43.98 -6.68 6.42
N ILE A 297 45.19 -6.92 6.89
CA ILE A 297 46.35 -6.12 6.52
C ILE A 297 46.66 -6.29 5.03
N ASN A 298 46.52 -7.50 4.50
CA ASN A 298 46.79 -7.83 3.10
C ASN A 298 45.64 -7.37 2.17
N THR A 299 44.38 -7.48 2.57
CA THR A 299 43.23 -7.12 1.73
C THR A 299 42.96 -5.62 1.64
N LEU A 300 43.30 -4.81 2.65
CA LEU A 300 43.15 -3.34 2.59
C LEU A 300 44.11 -2.65 1.60
N GLY A 301 45.06 -3.38 1.02
CA GLY A 301 45.87 -2.91 -0.09
C GLY A 301 45.19 -2.97 -1.47
N SER A 302 44.06 -3.66 -1.58
CA SER A 302 43.31 -3.89 -2.82
C SER A 302 41.90 -3.32 -2.82
N LEU A 303 41.43 -2.71 -1.71
CA LEU A 303 40.09 -2.09 -1.60
C LEU A 303 40.21 -0.55 -1.58
N SER A 304 40.16 0.03 -2.77
CA SER A 304 39.64 1.35 -3.02
C SER A 304 38.13 1.32 -2.78
N THR A 305 37.66 2.15 -1.83
CA THR A 305 36.27 2.55 -1.53
C THR A 305 35.24 1.42 -1.29
N PRO A 306 34.58 1.40 -0.13
CA PRO A 306 33.37 0.60 0.04
C PRO A 306 32.28 1.19 -0.85
N ASP A 307 31.79 0.34 -1.77
CA ASP A 307 30.57 0.56 -2.51
C ASP A 307 29.44 0.62 -1.46
N HIS A 308 29.03 1.81 -1.11
CA HIS A 308 27.76 2.03 -0.42
C HIS A 308 26.68 1.78 -1.47
N PRO A 309 25.80 0.78 -1.31
CA PRO A 309 24.59 0.78 -2.10
C PRO A 309 23.80 2.02 -1.69
N GLU A 310 23.73 2.97 -2.59
CA GLU A 310 22.76 4.05 -2.50
C GLU A 310 21.37 3.42 -2.31
N PRO A 311 20.53 3.95 -1.41
CA PRO A 311 19.14 3.53 -1.34
C PRO A 311 18.50 3.92 -2.67
N GLU A 312 18.20 2.91 -3.51
CA GLU A 312 17.44 3.11 -4.74
C GLU A 312 16.19 3.95 -4.44
N GLY A 313 16.12 4.99 -5.22
CA GLY A 313 15.28 6.14 -5.09
C GLY A 313 13.82 5.85 -4.84
N ALA A 314 13.31 6.55 -3.91
CA ALA A 314 11.96 7.06 -3.93
C ALA A 314 11.83 8.00 -5.15
N THR A 315 11.34 7.47 -6.25
CA THR A 315 10.71 8.26 -7.31
C THR A 315 9.21 8.12 -7.16
N LEU A 316 8.60 9.21 -6.74
CA LEU A 316 7.24 9.75 -6.94
C LEU A 316 6.09 8.75 -7.18
#